data_742e30df4852f9fe7afa960388111f45
#
_entry.id   742e30df4852f9fe7afa960388111f45
#
_cell.length_a   1.000
_cell.length_b   1.000
_cell.length_c   1.000
_cell.angle_alpha   90.00
_cell.angle_beta   90.00
_cell.angle_gamma   90.00
#
_symmetry.space_group_name_H-M   'P 1'
#
loop_
_entity.id
_entity.type
_entity.pdbx_description
1 polymer ?
#
loop_
_entity_poly.entity_id
_entity_poly.type
_entity_poly.pdbx_seq_one_letter_code
_entity_poly.pdbx_strand_id
1 'polypeptide(L)'
;MKRRNFLRTIAPAVVLPSIINGFSMKAFAEMPLFRGMEALQTETDKVLVIIQLNGGNDGINTVIPLDQYTNLSVARGNILINSSAVLPLTGTTATGLHPAMTGMRDLYDSGKVKIVQGVSYPNPNFSHFAATDIWATASDSDQSLNTGWLGRYIDHEFPGFPAGYPNASTPDPIAVQMGVGVPLMFQAPGGLAAISVSGTSIFNGWTIDGANPAPGSYAGQELAFARSIAQQTQSYAARLTAAANNVTTQSPSYPTAGTNTLADQLKIVAQLIAGGLQSRVYLVSLGGFDTHSGQVDTTDTSIGTHADLLGKLSAAIKAFMDDLTFLNIANRVTGMTFSEFGRRIISNASGGCDHGVAAPLFVFGHQVQGGILGSNPTIPSVVTSNDNVPMQYDFRSIYATMLKDWFCLDQTAIDDIMLQPFSTLPVVNSACCVPPTPVITGSSAVCIGTQNYSVPATAGHTYVWDVVGGTILSGQGTNQIQVQWSSGTAGTVSVTESTP
;
A
#
# COMPACT_ATOMS: atom_id res chain seq x y z
N MET A 1 -2.45 -4.28 25.70
CA MET A 1 -0.99 -4.53 25.60
C MET A 1 -0.73 -4.91 24.14
N LYS A 2 0.13 -4.19 23.41
CA LYS A 2 0.35 -4.46 21.96
C LYS A 2 0.95 -5.85 21.77
N ARG A 3 0.47 -6.64 20.78
CA ARG A 3 0.98 -7.99 20.43
C ARG A 3 2.51 -8.05 20.40
N ARG A 4 3.14 -7.06 19.80
CA ARG A 4 4.62 -6.94 19.70
C ARG A 4 5.28 -6.74 21.06
N ASN A 5 4.66 -5.98 21.96
CA ASN A 5 5.17 -5.79 23.33
C ASN A 5 4.99 -7.05 24.18
N PHE A 6 3.90 -7.79 23.95
CA PHE A 6 3.70 -9.09 24.57
C PHE A 6 4.79 -10.08 24.15
N LEU A 7 5.08 -10.20 22.85
CA LEU A 7 6.13 -11.08 22.35
C LEU A 7 7.54 -10.59 22.75
N ARG A 8 7.80 -9.26 22.78
CA ARG A 8 9.07 -8.71 23.28
C ARG A 8 9.26 -8.90 24.78
N THR A 9 8.18 -8.91 25.56
CA THR A 9 8.25 -9.09 27.00
C THR A 9 8.38 -10.57 27.38
N ILE A 10 7.90 -11.48 26.53
CA ILE A 10 8.01 -12.93 26.73
C ILE A 10 9.33 -13.50 26.16
N ALA A 11 9.83 -12.97 25.05
CA ALA A 11 11.04 -13.48 24.39
C ALA A 11 12.30 -13.57 25.30
N PRO A 12 12.55 -12.64 26.24
CA PRO A 12 13.68 -12.78 27.17
C PRO A 12 13.43 -13.77 28.34
N ALA A 13 12.16 -14.10 28.60
CA ALA A 13 11.81 -14.94 29.78
C ALA A 13 11.65 -16.41 29.45
N VAL A 14 11.65 -16.78 28.18
CA VAL A 14 11.38 -18.14 27.75
C VAL A 14 12.60 -18.77 27.08
N VAL A 15 13.64 -19.05 27.87
CA VAL A 15 14.44 -20.25 27.62
C VAL A 15 13.54 -21.42 28.08
N LEU A 16 12.61 -21.81 27.24
CA LEU A 16 11.79 -22.98 27.54
C LEU A 16 12.67 -24.22 27.36
N PRO A 17 12.78 -25.07 28.40
CA PRO A 17 13.35 -26.40 28.20
C PRO A 17 12.52 -27.14 27.16
N SER A 18 13.14 -27.95 26.35
CA SER A 18 12.50 -28.78 25.32
C SER A 18 11.39 -29.71 25.86
N ILE A 19 11.24 -29.77 27.18
CA ILE A 19 10.23 -30.55 27.91
C ILE A 19 9.81 -29.74 29.16
N ILE A 20 8.51 -29.45 29.30
CA ILE A 20 7.91 -28.90 30.52
C ILE A 20 7.02 -30.02 31.11
N ASN A 21 7.32 -30.47 32.31
CA ASN A 21 6.55 -31.50 33.03
C ASN A 21 6.28 -32.78 32.20
N GLY A 22 7.24 -33.22 31.38
CA GLY A 22 7.11 -34.45 30.59
C GLY A 22 6.41 -34.28 29.24
N PHE A 23 5.96 -33.06 28.87
CA PHE A 23 5.37 -32.78 27.56
C PHE A 23 6.38 -32.13 26.62
N SER A 24 6.47 -32.64 25.40
CA SER A 24 7.33 -32.07 24.37
C SER A 24 6.80 -30.67 23.89
N MET A 25 7.72 -29.78 23.50
CA MET A 25 7.35 -28.48 22.89
C MET A 25 6.41 -28.61 21.68
N LYS A 26 6.43 -29.75 20.98
CA LYS A 26 5.51 -30.06 19.89
C LYS A 26 4.04 -30.13 20.33
N ALA A 27 3.79 -30.62 21.57
CA ALA A 27 2.45 -30.70 22.13
C ALA A 27 1.89 -29.32 22.49
N PHE A 28 2.75 -28.35 22.83
CA PHE A 28 2.33 -26.95 23.05
C PHE A 28 1.97 -26.24 21.75
N ALA A 29 2.70 -26.46 20.66
CA ALA A 29 2.40 -25.89 19.35
C ALA A 29 1.07 -26.40 18.76
N GLU A 30 0.59 -27.57 19.19
CA GLU A 30 -0.68 -28.16 18.76
C GLU A 30 -1.87 -27.81 19.66
N MET A 31 -1.67 -27.03 20.72
CA MET A 31 -2.77 -26.58 21.56
C MET A 31 -3.70 -25.59 20.81
N PRO A 32 -5.04 -25.68 21.02
CA PRO A 32 -6.00 -24.79 20.37
C PRO A 32 -5.71 -23.29 20.56
N LEU A 33 -5.07 -22.92 21.69
CA LEU A 33 -4.64 -21.57 21.98
C LEU A 33 -3.58 -21.06 20.99
N PHE A 34 -2.61 -21.89 20.61
CA PHE A 34 -1.57 -21.51 19.63
C PHE A 34 -2.09 -21.57 18.20
N ARG A 35 -3.01 -22.51 17.88
CA ARG A 35 -3.72 -22.51 16.59
C ARG A 35 -4.64 -21.27 16.47
N GLY A 36 -5.26 -20.83 17.55
CA GLY A 36 -5.98 -19.57 17.59
C GLY A 36 -5.09 -18.34 17.39
N MET A 37 -3.83 -18.39 17.84
CA MET A 37 -2.85 -17.33 17.59
C MET A 37 -2.32 -17.36 16.14
N GLU A 38 -2.19 -18.53 15.52
CA GLU A 38 -1.88 -18.67 14.09
C GLU A 38 -3.05 -18.18 13.22
N ALA A 39 -4.30 -18.46 13.61
CA ALA A 39 -5.50 -17.94 12.95
C ALA A 39 -5.63 -16.42 13.09
N LEU A 40 -5.05 -15.82 14.14
CA LEU A 40 -4.99 -14.37 14.34
C LEU A 40 -3.92 -13.66 13.49
N GLN A 41 -3.01 -14.42 12.82
CA GLN A 41 -2.07 -13.87 11.84
C GLN A 41 -2.72 -13.66 10.46
N THR A 42 -3.95 -14.08 10.24
CA THR A 42 -4.65 -13.95 8.96
C THR A 42 -5.36 -12.62 8.75
N GLU A 43 -5.33 -11.68 9.70
CA GLU A 43 -6.02 -10.40 9.58
C GLU A 43 -5.41 -9.39 8.59
N THR A 44 -4.30 -9.70 7.95
CA THR A 44 -3.68 -8.77 7.00
C THR A 44 -3.35 -9.42 5.67
N ASP A 45 -4.37 -9.91 5.03
CA ASP A 45 -4.38 -10.36 3.64
C ASP A 45 -4.33 -9.16 2.64
N LYS A 46 -4.12 -7.94 3.13
CA LYS A 46 -4.18 -6.70 2.36
C LYS A 46 -2.92 -6.48 1.53
N VAL A 47 -3.15 -6.06 0.29
CA VAL A 47 -2.10 -5.78 -0.70
C VAL A 47 -2.22 -4.34 -1.19
N LEU A 48 -1.10 -3.63 -1.24
CA LEU A 48 -0.99 -2.30 -1.83
C LEU A 48 -0.25 -2.41 -3.17
N VAL A 49 -0.87 -1.90 -4.24
CA VAL A 49 -0.24 -1.78 -5.56
C VAL A 49 0.08 -0.31 -5.84
N ILE A 50 1.34 0.01 -6.05
CA ILE A 50 1.79 1.36 -6.33
C ILE A 50 2.17 1.45 -7.81
N ILE A 51 1.64 2.46 -8.50
CA ILE A 51 1.93 2.74 -9.90
C ILE A 51 2.71 4.05 -9.98
N GLN A 52 3.96 3.97 -10.36
CA GLN A 52 4.79 5.15 -10.59
C GLN A 52 4.60 5.66 -12.02
N LEU A 53 4.23 6.92 -12.17
CA LEU A 53 4.14 7.65 -13.42
C LEU A 53 5.42 8.47 -13.60
N ASN A 54 6.45 7.87 -14.20
CA ASN A 54 7.77 8.49 -14.30
C ASN A 54 7.79 9.62 -15.34
N GLY A 55 8.21 10.81 -14.92
CA GLY A 55 8.43 11.95 -15.79
C GLY A 55 7.68 13.22 -15.39
N GLY A 56 6.88 13.21 -14.31
CA GLY A 56 6.09 14.38 -13.90
C GLY A 56 4.84 14.54 -14.75
N ASN A 57 3.75 13.92 -14.33
CA ASN A 57 2.48 13.93 -15.06
C ASN A 57 1.85 15.32 -15.12
N ASP A 58 1.37 15.74 -16.30
CA ASP A 58 0.55 16.97 -16.45
C ASP A 58 -0.84 16.78 -15.84
N GLY A 59 -0.95 17.16 -14.58
CA GLY A 59 -2.16 16.99 -13.80
C GLY A 59 -3.36 17.79 -14.34
N ILE A 60 -3.13 18.97 -14.92
CA ILE A 60 -4.20 19.83 -15.45
C ILE A 60 -4.84 19.20 -16.70
N ASN A 61 -4.04 18.55 -17.56
CA ASN A 61 -4.58 17.82 -18.71
C ASN A 61 -5.01 16.38 -18.36
N THR A 62 -4.73 15.89 -17.15
CA THR A 62 -5.22 14.60 -16.66
C THR A 62 -6.59 14.73 -16.01
N VAL A 63 -6.72 15.68 -15.05
CA VAL A 63 -7.97 16.03 -14.34
C VAL A 63 -8.23 17.50 -14.63
N ILE A 64 -9.15 17.74 -15.54
CA ILE A 64 -9.34 19.04 -16.19
C ILE A 64 -10.32 19.90 -15.37
N PRO A 65 -9.89 21.07 -14.84
CA PRO A 65 -10.75 21.98 -14.09
C PRO A 65 -11.60 22.82 -15.06
N LEU A 66 -12.81 22.36 -15.35
CA LEU A 66 -13.74 23.00 -16.28
C LEU A 66 -14.24 24.37 -15.78
N ASP A 67 -14.32 24.58 -14.47
CA ASP A 67 -14.65 25.85 -13.84
C ASP A 67 -13.54 26.92 -14.00
N GLN A 68 -12.33 26.51 -14.39
CA GLN A 68 -11.18 27.38 -14.66
C GLN A 68 -10.85 27.47 -16.17
N TYR A 69 -11.71 26.93 -17.03
CA TYR A 69 -11.40 26.70 -18.44
C TYR A 69 -11.03 27.98 -19.20
N THR A 70 -11.70 29.10 -18.91
CA THR A 70 -11.42 30.39 -19.55
C THR A 70 -9.96 30.83 -19.30
N ASN A 71 -9.50 30.77 -18.06
CA ASN A 71 -8.13 31.14 -17.71
C ASN A 71 -7.11 30.13 -18.26
N LEU A 72 -7.44 28.85 -18.28
CA LEU A 72 -6.61 27.81 -18.88
C LEU A 72 -6.44 28.00 -20.39
N SER A 73 -7.49 28.45 -21.10
CA SER A 73 -7.41 28.69 -22.55
C SER A 73 -6.43 29.82 -22.91
N VAL A 74 -6.22 30.76 -22.00
CA VAL A 74 -5.21 31.83 -22.12
C VAL A 74 -3.82 31.28 -21.76
N ALA A 75 -3.70 30.50 -20.68
CA ALA A 75 -2.43 30.07 -20.16
C ALA A 75 -1.79 28.92 -20.98
N ARG A 76 -2.61 28.01 -21.52
CA ARG A 76 -2.14 26.78 -22.18
C ARG A 76 -2.97 26.35 -23.39
N GLY A 77 -3.54 27.31 -24.12
CA GLY A 77 -4.45 27.05 -25.24
C GLY A 77 -3.91 26.13 -26.32
N ASN A 78 -2.59 26.08 -26.52
CA ASN A 78 -1.92 25.21 -27.50
C ASN A 78 -1.85 23.72 -27.09
N ILE A 79 -2.12 23.39 -25.82
CA ILE A 79 -2.15 22.00 -25.32
C ILE A 79 -3.44 21.67 -24.55
N LEU A 80 -4.34 22.63 -24.37
CA LEU A 80 -5.57 22.45 -23.60
C LEU A 80 -6.56 21.57 -24.36
N ILE A 81 -7.08 20.56 -23.68
CA ILE A 81 -8.11 19.67 -24.22
C ILE A 81 -9.40 20.45 -24.45
N ASN A 82 -10.03 20.29 -25.62
CA ASN A 82 -11.32 20.93 -25.90
C ASN A 82 -12.36 20.51 -24.86
N SER A 83 -13.07 21.49 -24.29
CA SER A 83 -14.05 21.23 -23.20
C SER A 83 -15.14 20.25 -23.60
N SER A 84 -15.53 20.22 -24.88
CA SER A 84 -16.53 19.28 -25.40
C SER A 84 -16.02 17.83 -25.50
N ALA A 85 -14.71 17.61 -25.49
CA ALA A 85 -14.09 16.28 -25.51
C ALA A 85 -13.80 15.74 -24.10
N VAL A 86 -13.82 16.59 -23.06
CA VAL A 86 -13.54 16.20 -21.68
C VAL A 86 -14.58 15.18 -21.20
N LEU A 87 -14.12 14.07 -20.60
CA LEU A 87 -15.01 13.07 -20.01
C LEU A 87 -15.68 13.63 -18.75
N PRO A 88 -17.01 13.70 -18.70
CA PRO A 88 -17.72 14.12 -17.50
C PRO A 88 -17.58 13.09 -16.38
N LEU A 89 -17.66 13.56 -15.14
CA LEU A 89 -17.65 12.74 -13.93
C LEU A 89 -19.00 12.87 -13.21
N THR A 90 -19.52 11.76 -12.69
CA THR A 90 -20.75 11.75 -11.90
C THR A 90 -20.58 12.62 -10.64
N GLY A 91 -21.55 13.50 -10.37
CA GLY A 91 -21.58 14.34 -9.16
C GLY A 91 -20.82 15.66 -9.26
N THR A 92 -20.22 15.98 -10.43
CA THR A 92 -19.57 17.30 -10.65
C THR A 92 -19.69 17.74 -12.11
N THR A 93 -19.84 19.04 -12.32
CA THR A 93 -19.71 19.70 -13.63
C THR A 93 -18.45 20.56 -13.73
N ALA A 94 -17.76 20.74 -12.61
CA ALA A 94 -16.58 21.59 -12.51
C ALA A 94 -15.29 20.88 -12.94
N THR A 95 -15.30 19.53 -12.94
CA THR A 95 -14.10 18.70 -13.15
C THR A 95 -14.42 17.56 -14.11
N GLY A 96 -13.51 17.25 -15.01
CA GLY A 96 -13.59 16.09 -15.87
C GLY A 96 -12.25 15.43 -16.09
N LEU A 97 -12.24 14.28 -16.76
CA LEU A 97 -11.01 13.54 -17.12
C LEU A 97 -10.65 13.75 -18.59
N HIS A 98 -9.36 13.57 -18.86
CA HIS A 98 -8.86 13.50 -20.23
C HIS A 98 -9.65 12.48 -21.07
N PRO A 99 -9.98 12.74 -22.35
CA PRO A 99 -10.82 11.87 -23.18
C PRO A 99 -10.29 10.44 -23.35
N ALA A 100 -8.99 10.22 -23.23
CA ALA A 100 -8.37 8.90 -23.26
C ALA A 100 -8.63 8.05 -22.00
N MET A 101 -9.18 8.62 -20.93
CA MET A 101 -9.31 7.96 -19.61
C MET A 101 -10.68 7.33 -19.36
N THR A 102 -11.28 6.70 -20.38
CA THR A 102 -12.63 6.12 -20.28
C THR A 102 -12.75 5.05 -19.17
N GLY A 103 -11.77 4.16 -19.04
CA GLY A 103 -11.77 3.14 -17.98
C GLY A 103 -11.67 3.73 -16.58
N MET A 104 -10.88 4.80 -16.39
CA MET A 104 -10.80 5.52 -15.10
C MET A 104 -12.10 6.24 -14.78
N ARG A 105 -12.76 6.85 -15.78
CA ARG A 105 -14.09 7.44 -15.64
C ARG A 105 -15.11 6.40 -15.17
N ASP A 106 -15.13 5.23 -15.80
CA ASP A 106 -16.07 4.15 -15.44
C ASP A 106 -15.83 3.64 -14.00
N LEU A 107 -14.57 3.56 -13.57
CA LEU A 107 -14.21 3.21 -12.19
C LEU A 107 -14.61 4.32 -11.21
N TYR A 108 -14.41 5.60 -11.57
CA TYR A 108 -14.83 6.74 -10.76
C TYR A 108 -16.35 6.75 -10.58
N ASP A 109 -17.12 6.61 -11.67
CA ASP A 109 -18.57 6.60 -11.64
C ASP A 109 -19.16 5.41 -10.86
N SER A 110 -18.39 4.31 -10.76
CA SER A 110 -18.72 3.15 -9.91
C SER A 110 -18.21 3.27 -8.46
N GLY A 111 -17.70 4.42 -8.07
CA GLY A 111 -17.22 4.68 -6.70
C GLY A 111 -15.90 4.00 -6.32
N LYS A 112 -15.14 3.49 -7.30
CA LYS A 112 -13.91 2.71 -7.08
C LYS A 112 -12.62 3.53 -7.26
N VAL A 113 -12.73 4.83 -7.49
CA VAL A 113 -11.61 5.75 -7.63
C VAL A 113 -11.82 7.00 -6.78
N LYS A 114 -10.80 7.35 -6.01
CA LYS A 114 -10.62 8.65 -5.37
C LYS A 114 -9.59 9.45 -6.16
N ILE A 115 -9.97 10.65 -6.57
CA ILE A 115 -9.06 11.65 -7.13
C ILE A 115 -8.65 12.58 -6.00
N VAL A 116 -7.38 12.61 -5.63
CA VAL A 116 -6.85 13.56 -4.65
C VAL A 116 -6.18 14.69 -5.40
N GLN A 117 -6.74 15.90 -5.30
CA GLN A 117 -6.26 17.08 -6.01
C GLN A 117 -5.03 17.70 -5.34
N GLY A 118 -4.15 18.28 -6.14
CA GLY A 118 -3.06 19.12 -5.64
C GLY A 118 -2.09 18.40 -4.70
N VAL A 119 -1.69 17.18 -5.01
CA VAL A 119 -0.76 16.40 -4.20
C VAL A 119 0.68 16.80 -4.51
N SER A 120 1.46 17.11 -3.46
CA SER A 120 2.89 17.46 -3.53
C SER A 120 3.52 17.36 -2.14
N TYR A 121 4.58 18.12 -1.89
CA TYR A 121 5.24 18.29 -0.60
C TYR A 121 5.80 19.71 -0.47
N PRO A 122 6.12 20.21 0.75
CA PRO A 122 6.68 21.52 0.93
C PRO A 122 8.04 21.71 0.24
N ASN A 123 8.25 22.88 -0.38
CA ASN A 123 9.49 23.25 -1.09
C ASN A 123 9.91 22.20 -2.13
N PRO A 124 9.06 21.87 -3.12
CA PRO A 124 9.30 20.76 -4.03
C PRO A 124 10.55 20.93 -4.87
N ASN A 125 11.25 19.83 -5.11
CA ASN A 125 12.39 19.77 -5.99
C ASN A 125 11.93 19.39 -7.42
N PHE A 126 12.49 20.03 -8.44
CA PHE A 126 12.14 19.77 -9.84
C PHE A 126 13.15 18.89 -10.57
N SER A 127 14.12 18.31 -9.88
CA SER A 127 14.97 17.24 -10.41
C SER A 127 14.23 15.90 -10.29
N HIS A 128 14.09 15.16 -11.36
CA HIS A 128 13.48 13.83 -11.35
C HIS A 128 14.08 12.91 -10.29
N PHE A 129 15.42 12.88 -10.20
CA PHE A 129 16.12 12.04 -9.23
C PHE A 129 15.79 12.45 -7.78
N ALA A 130 16.00 13.72 -7.46
CA ALA A 130 15.79 14.21 -6.10
C ALA A 130 14.31 14.10 -5.69
N ALA A 131 13.38 14.46 -6.57
CA ALA A 131 11.95 14.36 -6.29
C ALA A 131 11.52 12.89 -6.12
N THR A 132 12.01 11.97 -6.97
CA THR A 132 11.74 10.54 -6.82
C THR A 132 12.28 10.00 -5.50
N ASP A 133 13.48 10.42 -5.07
CA ASP A 133 14.04 10.02 -3.79
C ASP A 133 13.21 10.54 -2.61
N ILE A 134 12.68 11.77 -2.68
CA ILE A 134 11.79 12.33 -1.65
C ILE A 134 10.50 11.51 -1.54
N TRP A 135 9.86 11.17 -2.66
CA TRP A 135 8.69 10.29 -2.67
C TRP A 135 9.02 8.87 -2.17
N ALA A 136 10.17 8.34 -2.54
CA ALA A 136 10.61 7.01 -2.12
C ALA A 136 10.92 6.93 -0.61
N THR A 137 11.49 7.99 -0.07
CA THR A 137 11.92 8.04 1.34
C THR A 137 10.89 8.66 2.27
N ALA A 138 9.90 9.40 1.75
CA ALA A 138 9.02 10.27 2.52
C ALA A 138 9.76 11.33 3.35
N SER A 139 10.95 11.75 2.90
CA SER A 139 11.76 12.80 3.54
C SER A 139 11.20 14.20 3.32
N ASP A 140 11.70 15.17 4.05
CA ASP A 140 11.59 16.57 3.68
C ASP A 140 12.49 16.87 2.48
N SER A 141 12.21 17.97 1.78
CA SER A 141 12.88 18.31 0.51
C SER A 141 14.35 18.67 0.66
N ASP A 142 14.79 19.03 1.86
CA ASP A 142 16.16 19.38 2.22
C ASP A 142 16.92 18.22 2.87
N GLN A 143 16.33 17.03 2.93
CA GLN A 143 16.91 15.84 3.55
C GLN A 143 17.21 14.76 2.51
N SER A 144 18.33 14.08 2.68
CA SER A 144 18.66 12.86 1.95
C SER A 144 18.67 11.67 2.91
N LEU A 145 17.83 10.70 2.65
CA LEU A 145 17.73 9.47 3.44
C LEU A 145 18.15 8.27 2.61
N ASN A 146 18.74 7.30 3.28
CA ASN A 146 19.18 6.03 2.68
C ASN A 146 18.19 4.87 2.92
N THR A 147 17.02 5.16 3.51
CA THR A 147 15.95 4.18 3.73
C THR A 147 14.64 4.70 3.16
N GLY A 148 13.89 3.81 2.49
CA GLY A 148 12.57 4.10 1.95
C GLY A 148 11.46 3.87 2.98
N TRP A 149 10.31 4.52 2.78
CA TRP A 149 9.18 4.38 3.70
C TRP A 149 8.62 2.95 3.74
N LEU A 150 8.58 2.25 2.61
CA LEU A 150 8.20 0.83 2.55
C LEU A 150 9.28 -0.08 3.14
N GLY A 151 10.55 0.27 2.96
CA GLY A 151 11.64 -0.44 3.62
C GLY A 151 11.51 -0.37 5.15
N ARG A 152 11.21 0.81 5.71
CA ARG A 152 10.94 0.99 7.15
C ARG A 152 9.67 0.29 7.61
N TYR A 153 8.60 0.29 6.79
CA TYR A 153 7.38 -0.49 7.04
C TYR A 153 7.69 -1.99 7.16
N ILE A 154 8.46 -2.53 6.21
CA ILE A 154 8.83 -3.95 6.21
C ILE A 154 9.71 -4.28 7.41
N ASP A 155 10.71 -3.46 7.73
CA ASP A 155 11.55 -3.65 8.92
C ASP A 155 10.74 -3.64 10.22
N HIS A 156 9.70 -2.78 10.27
CA HIS A 156 8.78 -2.71 11.41
C HIS A 156 7.93 -3.98 11.56
N GLU A 157 7.30 -4.45 10.47
CA GLU A 157 6.38 -5.60 10.50
C GLU A 157 7.10 -6.95 10.48
N PHE A 158 8.29 -7.01 9.88
CA PHE A 158 9.10 -8.21 9.71
C PHE A 158 10.50 -8.02 10.31
N PRO A 159 10.62 -7.99 11.65
CA PRO A 159 11.87 -7.66 12.32
C PRO A 159 13.00 -8.60 11.93
N GLY A 160 14.16 -8.01 11.62
CA GLY A 160 15.34 -8.74 11.21
C GLY A 160 15.40 -9.05 9.71
N PHE A 161 14.42 -8.61 8.92
CA PHE A 161 14.52 -8.72 7.46
C PHE A 161 15.73 -7.88 6.94
N PRO A 162 16.50 -8.37 5.94
CA PRO A 162 16.34 -9.63 5.19
C PRO A 162 16.96 -10.86 5.84
N ALA A 163 17.76 -10.71 6.91
CA ALA A 163 18.35 -11.83 7.61
C ALA A 163 17.26 -12.73 8.24
N GLY A 164 17.36 -14.04 8.02
CA GLY A 164 16.34 -14.97 8.50
C GLY A 164 15.10 -15.12 7.62
N TYR A 165 15.10 -14.53 6.43
CA TYR A 165 14.05 -14.67 5.43
C TYR A 165 14.60 -15.20 4.10
N PRO A 166 13.80 -16.02 3.34
CA PRO A 166 12.52 -16.59 3.73
C PRO A 166 12.63 -17.57 4.90
N ASN A 167 11.52 -17.74 5.65
CA ASN A 167 11.40 -18.70 6.74
C ASN A 167 10.04 -19.43 6.68
N ALA A 168 9.78 -20.36 7.61
CA ALA A 168 8.58 -21.17 7.58
C ALA A 168 7.27 -20.37 7.72
N SER A 169 7.28 -19.27 8.46
CA SER A 169 6.12 -18.39 8.64
C SER A 169 5.98 -17.33 7.56
N THR A 170 7.08 -16.99 6.90
CA THR A 170 7.12 -15.97 5.83
C THR A 170 7.95 -16.51 4.66
N PRO A 171 7.38 -17.47 3.90
CA PRO A 171 8.09 -18.13 2.81
C PRO A 171 8.13 -17.31 1.51
N ASP A 172 7.31 -16.28 1.41
CA ASP A 172 7.12 -15.46 0.22
C ASP A 172 7.87 -14.12 0.32
N PRO A 173 8.24 -13.49 -0.81
CA PRO A 173 8.79 -12.14 -0.79
C PRO A 173 7.74 -11.17 -0.25
N ILE A 174 8.14 -10.27 0.65
CA ILE A 174 7.22 -9.33 1.29
C ILE A 174 6.80 -8.23 0.31
N ALA A 175 7.70 -7.82 -0.57
CA ALA A 175 7.43 -6.86 -1.62
C ALA A 175 8.02 -7.29 -2.96
N VAL A 176 7.33 -6.92 -4.04
CA VAL A 176 7.71 -7.26 -5.42
C VAL A 176 7.70 -5.99 -6.26
N GLN A 177 8.80 -5.73 -6.95
CA GLN A 177 8.85 -4.73 -8.01
C GLN A 177 8.76 -5.40 -9.38
N MET A 178 7.91 -4.89 -10.26
CA MET A 178 7.90 -5.28 -11.66
C MET A 178 8.87 -4.40 -12.45
N GLY A 179 9.91 -5.01 -13.01
CA GLY A 179 10.93 -4.28 -13.78
C GLY A 179 12.35 -4.66 -13.41
N VAL A 180 13.30 -3.79 -13.70
CA VAL A 180 14.73 -4.00 -13.43
C VAL A 180 15.18 -3.09 -12.29
N GLY A 181 15.84 -3.68 -11.29
CA GLY A 181 16.32 -2.96 -10.11
C GLY A 181 15.22 -2.77 -9.06
N VAL A 182 15.62 -2.48 -7.84
CA VAL A 182 14.70 -2.21 -6.73
C VAL A 182 14.95 -0.79 -6.24
N PRO A 183 13.93 0.09 -6.26
CA PRO A 183 14.12 1.48 -5.90
C PRO A 183 14.34 1.68 -4.41
N LEU A 184 14.89 2.86 -4.07
CA LEU A 184 15.15 3.32 -2.69
C LEU A 184 13.92 3.18 -1.77
N MET A 185 12.70 3.22 -2.32
CA MET A 185 11.45 3.03 -1.59
C MET A 185 11.43 1.75 -0.73
N PHE A 186 12.11 0.68 -1.17
CA PHE A 186 12.20 -0.60 -0.47
C PHE A 186 13.50 -0.80 0.31
N GLN A 187 14.36 0.21 0.40
CA GLN A 187 15.58 0.11 1.20
C GLN A 187 15.24 0.18 2.68
N ALA A 188 15.40 -0.94 3.38
CA ALA A 188 15.29 -1.03 4.83
C ALA A 188 16.64 -0.75 5.52
N PRO A 189 16.67 -0.46 6.83
CA PRO A 189 17.93 -0.34 7.59
C PRO A 189 18.83 -1.59 7.49
N GLY A 190 18.22 -2.78 7.44
CA GLY A 190 18.92 -4.07 7.34
C GLY A 190 19.32 -4.49 5.93
N GLY A 191 18.86 -3.78 4.90
CA GLY A 191 19.09 -4.14 3.50
C GLY A 191 17.87 -3.96 2.60
N LEU A 192 17.93 -4.53 1.41
CA LEU A 192 16.86 -4.43 0.42
C LEU A 192 15.66 -5.30 0.80
N ALA A 193 14.47 -4.72 0.83
CA ALA A 193 13.25 -5.36 1.33
C ALA A 193 12.26 -5.81 0.24
N ALA A 194 12.68 -5.83 -1.01
CA ALA A 194 11.86 -6.29 -2.13
C ALA A 194 12.70 -7.09 -3.14
N ILE A 195 12.01 -7.85 -3.97
CA ILE A 195 12.62 -8.50 -5.14
C ILE A 195 12.15 -7.85 -6.43
N SER A 196 13.00 -7.90 -7.45
CA SER A 196 12.68 -7.42 -8.81
C SER A 196 12.29 -8.58 -9.70
N VAL A 197 11.17 -8.43 -10.42
CA VAL A 197 10.60 -9.43 -11.31
C VAL A 197 10.29 -8.80 -12.66
N SER A 198 10.87 -9.32 -13.74
CA SER A 198 10.63 -8.83 -15.10
C SER A 198 9.67 -9.72 -15.93
N GLY A 199 9.19 -10.82 -15.33
CA GLY A 199 8.25 -11.77 -15.93
C GLY A 199 8.14 -13.04 -15.08
N THR A 200 7.12 -13.85 -15.32
CA THR A 200 6.89 -15.09 -14.58
C THR A 200 7.82 -16.26 -14.97
N SER A 201 8.51 -16.15 -16.10
CA SER A 201 9.32 -17.25 -16.67
C SER A 201 10.83 -17.16 -16.42
N ILE A 202 11.32 -16.18 -15.67
CA ILE A 202 12.75 -15.77 -15.66
C ILE A 202 13.59 -16.58 -14.66
N PHE A 203 13.00 -17.39 -13.83
CA PHE A 203 13.74 -18.00 -12.71
C PHE A 203 14.43 -19.35 -13.05
N ASN A 204 14.50 -19.72 -14.33
CA ASN A 204 15.15 -20.95 -14.75
C ASN A 204 16.64 -20.72 -15.03
N GLY A 205 17.52 -21.08 -14.08
CA GLY A 205 18.90 -21.40 -14.45
C GLY A 205 20.05 -20.65 -13.77
N TRP A 206 19.82 -19.81 -12.75
CA TRP A 206 20.94 -19.23 -12.00
C TRP A 206 21.18 -19.99 -10.71
N THR A 207 22.18 -20.86 -10.70
CA THR A 207 22.71 -21.42 -9.45
C THR A 207 23.89 -20.56 -8.99
N ILE A 208 23.78 -19.98 -7.81
CA ILE A 208 24.92 -19.30 -7.19
C ILE A 208 25.70 -20.35 -6.42
N ASP A 209 26.90 -20.63 -6.92
CA ASP A 209 27.86 -21.44 -6.20
C ASP A 209 28.33 -20.69 -4.94
N GLY A 210 27.89 -21.16 -3.77
CA GLY A 210 28.31 -20.64 -2.47
C GLY A 210 29.70 -21.12 -2.04
N ALA A 211 30.41 -21.88 -2.87
CA ALA A 211 31.65 -22.57 -2.52
C ALA A 211 32.85 -21.64 -2.30
N ASN A 212 32.82 -20.40 -2.80
CA ASN A 212 33.92 -19.43 -2.63
C ASN A 212 33.51 -18.25 -1.75
N PRO A 213 34.03 -18.11 -0.51
CA PRO A 213 33.76 -16.94 0.31
C PRO A 213 34.23 -15.66 -0.39
N ALA A 214 33.47 -14.58 -0.22
CA ALA A 214 33.87 -13.29 -0.75
C ALA A 214 35.13 -12.77 -0.01
N PRO A 215 36.07 -12.12 -0.73
CA PRO A 215 37.26 -11.54 -0.09
C PRO A 215 36.89 -10.53 1.00
N GLY A 216 37.74 -10.37 2.03
CA GLY A 216 37.53 -9.42 3.12
C GLY A 216 37.76 -7.92 2.76
N SER A 217 37.88 -7.60 1.45
CA SER A 217 38.02 -6.25 0.95
C SER A 217 36.65 -5.57 0.73
N TYR A 218 36.64 -4.25 0.51
CA TYR A 218 35.42 -3.52 0.14
C TYR A 218 34.69 -4.15 -1.07
N ALA A 219 35.46 -4.47 -2.12
CA ALA A 219 34.91 -5.17 -3.29
C ALA A 219 34.36 -6.58 -2.93
N GLY A 220 34.92 -7.22 -1.92
CA GLY A 220 34.41 -8.50 -1.42
C GLY A 220 33.13 -8.34 -0.61
N GLN A 221 32.96 -7.24 0.11
CA GLN A 221 31.68 -6.91 0.79
C GLN A 221 30.57 -6.65 -0.22
N GLU A 222 30.85 -5.90 -1.31
CA GLU A 222 29.93 -5.70 -2.42
C GLU A 222 29.54 -7.03 -3.11
N LEU A 223 30.53 -7.92 -3.31
CA LEU A 223 30.29 -9.25 -3.87
C LEU A 223 29.44 -10.12 -2.94
N ALA A 224 29.70 -10.07 -1.62
CA ALA A 224 28.89 -10.80 -0.63
C ALA A 224 27.43 -10.29 -0.63
N PHE A 225 27.25 -8.96 -0.70
CA PHE A 225 25.94 -8.33 -0.81
C PHE A 225 25.22 -8.76 -2.12
N ALA A 226 25.87 -8.65 -3.26
CA ALA A 226 25.29 -9.08 -4.55
C ALA A 226 24.89 -10.56 -4.53
N ARG A 227 25.71 -11.42 -3.92
CA ARG A 227 25.39 -12.85 -3.75
C ARG A 227 24.21 -13.09 -2.84
N SER A 228 24.08 -12.35 -1.73
CA SER A 228 22.94 -12.48 -0.82
C SER A 228 21.62 -12.11 -1.50
N ILE A 229 21.62 -11.01 -2.28
CA ILE A 229 20.46 -10.61 -3.10
C ILE A 229 20.09 -11.69 -4.12
N ALA A 230 21.07 -12.23 -4.80
CA ALA A 230 20.84 -13.27 -5.81
C ALA A 230 20.35 -14.59 -5.17
N GLN A 231 20.84 -14.96 -3.99
CA GLN A 231 20.34 -16.12 -3.23
C GLN A 231 18.91 -15.92 -2.75
N GLN A 232 18.55 -14.74 -2.25
CA GLN A 232 17.18 -14.40 -1.88
C GLN A 232 16.26 -14.50 -3.10
N THR A 233 16.65 -13.90 -4.24
CA THR A 233 15.88 -13.98 -5.48
C THR A 233 15.65 -15.43 -5.90
N GLN A 234 16.67 -16.27 -5.79
CA GLN A 234 16.57 -17.71 -6.12
C GLN A 234 15.64 -18.46 -5.14
N SER A 235 15.70 -18.15 -3.86
CA SER A 235 14.82 -18.75 -2.84
C SER A 235 13.34 -18.43 -3.10
N TYR A 236 13.04 -17.24 -3.58
CA TYR A 236 11.68 -16.83 -3.92
C TYR A 236 11.21 -17.29 -5.31
N ALA A 237 12.12 -17.67 -6.21
CA ALA A 237 11.79 -18.05 -7.59
C ALA A 237 10.77 -19.19 -7.67
N ALA A 238 10.95 -20.23 -6.85
CA ALA A 238 10.03 -21.37 -6.79
C ALA A 238 8.63 -20.95 -6.31
N ARG A 239 8.56 -20.02 -5.36
CA ARG A 239 7.30 -19.51 -4.81
C ARG A 239 6.54 -18.67 -5.85
N LEU A 240 7.24 -17.77 -6.55
CA LEU A 240 6.67 -16.97 -7.63
C LEU A 240 6.16 -17.85 -8.77
N THR A 241 6.95 -18.84 -9.19
CA THR A 241 6.55 -19.79 -10.24
C THR A 241 5.33 -20.60 -9.82
N ALA A 242 5.30 -21.10 -8.59
CA ALA A 242 4.16 -21.85 -8.06
C ALA A 242 2.89 -20.98 -8.03
N ALA A 243 2.98 -19.76 -7.50
CA ALA A 243 1.86 -18.82 -7.49
C ALA A 243 1.36 -18.51 -8.90
N ALA A 244 2.25 -18.20 -9.84
CA ALA A 244 1.87 -17.96 -11.22
C ALA A 244 1.16 -19.17 -11.86
N ASN A 245 1.62 -20.38 -11.60
CA ASN A 245 1.02 -21.62 -12.17
C ASN A 245 -0.33 -21.97 -11.54
N ASN A 246 -0.64 -21.48 -10.34
CA ASN A 246 -1.94 -21.71 -9.70
C ASN A 246 -3.09 -20.97 -10.41
N VAL A 247 -2.79 -19.94 -11.21
CA VAL A 247 -3.79 -19.16 -11.94
C VAL A 247 -3.69 -19.47 -13.44
N THR A 248 -4.61 -20.28 -13.92
CA THR A 248 -4.65 -20.71 -15.33
C THR A 248 -5.51 -19.81 -16.23
N THR A 249 -6.38 -19.01 -15.64
CA THR A 249 -7.32 -18.14 -16.37
C THR A 249 -7.44 -16.79 -15.66
N GLN A 250 -7.36 -15.72 -16.43
CA GLN A 250 -7.53 -14.33 -15.99
C GLN A 250 -8.60 -13.66 -16.84
N SER A 251 -9.06 -12.48 -16.41
CA SER A 251 -10.04 -11.68 -17.15
C SER A 251 -9.57 -11.41 -18.59
N PRO A 252 -10.47 -11.50 -19.59
CA PRO A 252 -10.15 -11.14 -20.96
C PRO A 252 -10.04 -9.63 -21.20
N SER A 253 -10.22 -8.79 -20.19
CA SER A 253 -10.25 -7.32 -20.30
C SER A 253 -8.88 -6.69 -20.58
N TYR A 254 -7.78 -7.45 -20.46
CA TYR A 254 -6.44 -6.90 -20.69
C TYR A 254 -6.19 -6.61 -22.18
N PRO A 255 -5.51 -5.49 -22.49
CA PRO A 255 -5.02 -5.24 -23.84
C PRO A 255 -4.13 -6.38 -24.33
N THR A 256 -3.94 -6.45 -25.67
CA THR A 256 -3.02 -7.40 -26.28
C THR A 256 -1.62 -7.26 -25.64
N ALA A 257 -1.03 -8.39 -25.24
CA ALA A 257 0.28 -8.43 -24.61
C ALA A 257 1.35 -7.67 -25.43
N GLY A 258 2.18 -6.89 -24.75
CA GLY A 258 3.21 -6.05 -25.35
C GLY A 258 2.72 -4.69 -25.87
N THR A 259 1.43 -4.42 -25.96
CA THR A 259 0.91 -3.12 -26.41
C THR A 259 0.78 -2.10 -25.27
N ASN A 260 0.68 -2.58 -24.03
CA ASN A 260 0.59 -1.78 -22.84
C ASN A 260 1.41 -2.43 -21.71
N THR A 261 2.62 -1.95 -21.52
CA THR A 261 3.56 -2.52 -20.54
C THR A 261 3.06 -2.45 -19.11
N LEU A 262 2.27 -1.44 -18.74
CA LEU A 262 1.65 -1.35 -17.41
C LEU A 262 0.58 -2.42 -17.23
N ALA A 263 -0.25 -2.67 -18.26
CA ALA A 263 -1.25 -3.72 -18.22
C ALA A 263 -0.61 -5.12 -18.10
N ASP A 264 0.50 -5.36 -18.80
CA ASP A 264 1.25 -6.60 -18.69
C ASP A 264 1.82 -6.81 -17.26
N GLN A 265 2.38 -5.76 -16.65
CA GLN A 265 2.86 -5.79 -15.27
C GLN A 265 1.71 -6.09 -14.29
N LEU A 266 0.59 -5.34 -14.39
CA LEU A 266 -0.57 -5.52 -13.50
C LEU A 266 -1.22 -6.89 -13.67
N LYS A 267 -1.21 -7.46 -14.87
CA LYS A 267 -1.69 -8.82 -15.11
C LYS A 267 -0.88 -9.85 -14.34
N ILE A 268 0.45 -9.73 -14.33
CA ILE A 268 1.33 -10.59 -13.53
C ILE A 268 1.07 -10.39 -12.03
N VAL A 269 0.91 -9.14 -11.57
CA VAL A 269 0.60 -8.83 -10.17
C VAL A 269 -0.71 -9.52 -9.73
N ALA A 270 -1.78 -9.39 -10.52
CA ALA A 270 -3.05 -10.08 -10.21
C ALA A 270 -2.89 -11.60 -10.15
N GLN A 271 -2.12 -12.18 -11.08
CA GLN A 271 -1.81 -13.59 -11.13
C GLN A 271 -1.07 -14.07 -9.88
N LEU A 272 -0.05 -13.33 -9.42
CA LEU A 272 0.71 -13.68 -8.23
C LEU A 272 -0.14 -13.59 -6.95
N ILE A 273 -0.94 -12.53 -6.80
CA ILE A 273 -1.83 -12.36 -5.64
C ILE A 273 -2.87 -13.48 -5.59
N ALA A 274 -3.56 -13.74 -6.70
CA ALA A 274 -4.59 -14.79 -6.77
C ALA A 274 -4.01 -16.19 -6.65
N GLY A 275 -2.77 -16.38 -7.08
CA GLY A 275 -2.03 -17.63 -6.95
C GLY A 275 -1.57 -17.96 -5.53
N GLY A 276 -1.85 -17.09 -4.57
CA GLY A 276 -1.60 -17.32 -3.14
C GLY A 276 -0.27 -16.75 -2.64
N LEU A 277 0.41 -15.90 -3.43
CA LEU A 277 1.59 -15.21 -2.93
C LEU A 277 1.19 -14.21 -1.82
N GLN A 278 1.90 -14.25 -0.70
CA GLN A 278 1.61 -13.45 0.50
C GLN A 278 2.34 -12.09 0.52
N SER A 279 2.82 -11.63 -0.63
CA SER A 279 3.44 -10.31 -0.75
C SER A 279 2.46 -9.19 -0.42
N ARG A 280 2.93 -8.20 0.34
CA ARG A 280 2.12 -7.08 0.83
C ARG A 280 2.10 -5.90 -0.12
N VAL A 281 3.18 -5.69 -0.86
CA VAL A 281 3.36 -4.51 -1.71
C VAL A 281 3.87 -4.91 -3.07
N TYR A 282 3.25 -4.33 -4.11
CA TYR A 282 3.71 -4.43 -5.48
C TYR A 282 3.96 -3.03 -6.03
N LEU A 283 5.10 -2.85 -6.71
CA LEU A 283 5.42 -1.61 -7.42
C LEU A 283 5.51 -1.91 -8.91
N VAL A 284 4.77 -1.15 -9.69
CA VAL A 284 4.79 -1.16 -11.15
C VAL A 284 5.03 0.25 -11.68
N SER A 285 5.42 0.41 -12.93
CA SER A 285 5.72 1.73 -13.48
C SER A 285 5.28 1.89 -14.93
N LEU A 286 4.95 3.15 -15.26
CA LEU A 286 4.71 3.63 -16.62
C LEU A 286 5.55 4.90 -16.83
N GLY A 287 6.53 4.86 -17.71
CA GLY A 287 7.39 5.99 -18.04
C GLY A 287 6.88 6.77 -19.24
N GLY A 288 7.50 7.94 -19.49
CA GLY A 288 7.25 8.78 -20.66
C GLY A 288 6.48 10.07 -20.37
N PHE A 289 6.16 10.36 -19.09
CA PHE A 289 5.40 11.55 -18.69
C PHE A 289 6.23 12.86 -18.75
N ASP A 290 7.52 12.80 -19.09
CA ASP A 290 8.36 14.00 -19.24
C ASP A 290 8.08 14.70 -20.59
N THR A 291 6.89 15.25 -20.72
CA THR A 291 6.34 15.81 -21.96
C THR A 291 6.65 17.32 -22.10
N HIS A 292 7.94 17.68 -22.10
CA HIS A 292 8.38 19.04 -22.41
C HIS A 292 8.06 19.49 -23.84
N SER A 293 7.85 18.55 -24.75
CA SER A 293 7.52 18.84 -26.16
C SER A 293 6.62 17.74 -26.72
N GLY A 294 5.82 18.06 -27.72
CA GLY A 294 4.97 17.09 -28.42
C GLY A 294 4.01 16.35 -27.48
N GLN A 295 3.57 17.00 -26.42
CA GLN A 295 2.62 16.44 -25.45
C GLN A 295 1.31 16.07 -26.11
N VAL A 296 0.86 16.92 -27.03
CA VAL A 296 -0.38 16.78 -27.79
C VAL A 296 -0.08 16.88 -29.29
N ASP A 297 -1.02 16.44 -30.12
CA ASP A 297 -0.99 16.70 -31.56
C ASP A 297 -1.34 18.18 -31.84
N THR A 298 -0.73 18.77 -32.85
CA THR A 298 -0.91 20.19 -33.18
C THR A 298 -2.27 20.53 -33.76
N THR A 299 -3.00 19.55 -34.25
CA THR A 299 -4.33 19.71 -34.87
C THR A 299 -5.46 19.27 -33.96
N ASP A 300 -5.19 18.32 -33.06
CA ASP A 300 -6.13 17.82 -32.07
C ASP A 300 -5.44 17.55 -30.74
N THR A 301 -5.64 18.45 -29.77
CA THR A 301 -5.03 18.36 -28.45
C THR A 301 -5.50 17.17 -27.61
N SER A 302 -6.55 16.46 -28.05
CA SER A 302 -7.06 15.26 -27.36
C SER A 302 -6.27 13.99 -27.68
N ILE A 303 -5.34 14.03 -28.62
CA ILE A 303 -4.43 12.94 -29.01
C ILE A 303 -2.97 13.35 -28.85
N GLY A 304 -2.05 12.41 -28.93
CA GLY A 304 -0.61 12.61 -28.79
C GLY A 304 0.00 11.83 -27.65
N THR A 305 1.25 12.14 -27.31
CA THR A 305 2.04 11.36 -26.33
C THR A 305 1.35 11.24 -24.97
N HIS A 306 0.84 12.35 -24.44
CA HIS A 306 0.18 12.33 -23.12
C HIS A 306 -1.15 11.55 -23.15
N ALA A 307 -1.93 11.71 -24.22
CA ALA A 307 -3.16 10.96 -24.44
C ALA A 307 -2.91 9.44 -24.47
N ASP A 308 -1.85 9.01 -25.18
CA ASP A 308 -1.44 7.59 -25.24
C ASP A 308 -1.06 7.04 -23.86
N LEU A 309 -0.33 7.81 -23.07
CA LEU A 309 0.06 7.43 -21.70
C LEU A 309 -1.14 7.33 -20.78
N LEU A 310 -2.03 8.32 -20.81
CA LEU A 310 -3.25 8.32 -20.00
C LEU A 310 -4.22 7.21 -20.43
N GLY A 311 -4.31 6.93 -21.73
CA GLY A 311 -5.06 5.80 -22.26
C GLY A 311 -4.52 4.46 -21.77
N LYS A 312 -3.19 4.28 -21.80
CA LYS A 312 -2.52 3.08 -21.27
C LYS A 312 -2.75 2.94 -19.76
N LEU A 313 -2.60 4.02 -18.99
CA LEU A 313 -2.86 4.03 -17.55
C LEU A 313 -4.30 3.61 -17.25
N SER A 314 -5.26 4.26 -17.91
CA SER A 314 -6.69 4.03 -17.72
C SER A 314 -7.12 2.61 -18.07
N ALA A 315 -6.68 2.10 -19.24
CA ALA A 315 -6.98 0.75 -19.67
C ALA A 315 -6.34 -0.32 -18.77
N ALA A 316 -5.10 -0.09 -18.33
CA ALA A 316 -4.39 -1.01 -17.45
C ALA A 316 -5.05 -1.13 -16.07
N ILE A 317 -5.40 0.01 -15.43
CA ILE A 317 -6.08 0.00 -14.13
C ILE A 317 -7.48 -0.61 -14.25
N LYS A 318 -8.23 -0.29 -15.31
CA LYS A 318 -9.57 -0.88 -15.53
C LYS A 318 -9.48 -2.40 -15.68
N ALA A 319 -8.59 -2.89 -16.55
CA ALA A 319 -8.39 -4.32 -16.78
C ALA A 319 -7.94 -5.04 -15.48
N PHE A 320 -7.05 -4.42 -14.71
CA PHE A 320 -6.61 -4.95 -13.41
C PHE A 320 -7.77 -5.07 -12.42
N MET A 321 -8.59 -4.03 -12.27
CA MET A 321 -9.75 -4.04 -11.38
C MET A 321 -10.81 -5.08 -11.79
N ASP A 322 -10.99 -5.27 -13.10
CA ASP A 322 -11.87 -6.31 -13.61
C ASP A 322 -11.33 -7.71 -13.30
N ASP A 323 -9.99 -7.89 -13.42
CA ASP A 323 -9.33 -9.15 -13.14
C ASP A 323 -9.33 -9.49 -11.65
N LEU A 324 -9.09 -8.50 -10.78
CA LEU A 324 -9.23 -8.70 -9.33
C LEU A 324 -10.64 -9.16 -8.94
N THR A 325 -11.66 -8.65 -9.63
CA THR A 325 -13.07 -9.07 -9.44
C THR A 325 -13.29 -10.47 -9.98
N PHE A 326 -12.78 -10.77 -11.18
CA PHE A 326 -12.87 -12.09 -11.81
C PHE A 326 -12.20 -13.18 -10.96
N LEU A 327 -11.05 -12.86 -10.36
CA LEU A 327 -10.28 -13.75 -9.48
C LEU A 327 -10.79 -13.77 -8.03
N ASN A 328 -11.85 -13.02 -7.70
CA ASN A 328 -12.45 -12.91 -6.37
C ASN A 328 -11.47 -12.45 -5.26
N ILE A 329 -10.54 -11.55 -5.59
CA ILE A 329 -9.55 -10.99 -4.67
C ILE A 329 -9.65 -9.45 -4.52
N ALA A 330 -10.69 -8.84 -5.11
CA ALA A 330 -10.80 -7.39 -5.21
C ALA A 330 -10.82 -6.65 -3.86
N ASN A 331 -11.35 -7.27 -2.80
CA ASN A 331 -11.40 -6.67 -1.46
C ASN A 331 -10.04 -6.68 -0.73
N ARG A 332 -9.08 -7.46 -1.23
CA ARG A 332 -7.72 -7.55 -0.68
C ARG A 332 -6.76 -6.51 -1.25
N VAL A 333 -7.13 -5.83 -2.35
CA VAL A 333 -6.21 -5.04 -3.13
C VAL A 333 -6.67 -3.60 -3.22
N THR A 334 -5.80 -2.68 -2.84
CA THR A 334 -5.94 -1.24 -3.08
C THR A 334 -4.71 -0.77 -3.86
N GLY A 335 -4.91 0.13 -4.80
CA GLY A 335 -3.84 0.71 -5.57
C GLY A 335 -3.79 2.23 -5.46
N MET A 336 -2.61 2.79 -5.69
CA MET A 336 -2.43 4.23 -5.84
C MET A 336 -1.43 4.55 -6.94
N THR A 337 -1.58 5.72 -7.57
CA THR A 337 -0.60 6.27 -8.49
C THR A 337 0.26 7.32 -7.79
N PHE A 338 1.48 7.57 -8.28
CA PHE A 338 2.22 8.77 -7.95
C PHE A 338 3.09 9.20 -9.12
N SER A 339 3.40 10.50 -9.17
CA SER A 339 4.40 11.07 -10.06
C SER A 339 5.29 11.99 -9.22
N GLU A 340 6.57 12.07 -9.54
CA GLU A 340 7.56 12.76 -8.71
C GLU A 340 7.28 14.27 -8.52
N PHE A 341 6.58 14.89 -9.47
CA PHE A 341 6.06 16.25 -9.43
C PHE A 341 4.95 16.45 -10.46
N GLY A 342 4.30 17.61 -10.45
CA GLY A 342 3.34 18.03 -11.46
C GLY A 342 3.98 18.87 -12.57
N ARG A 343 3.13 19.55 -13.36
CA ARG A 343 3.56 20.46 -14.42
C ARG A 343 3.07 21.87 -14.15
N ARG A 344 3.73 22.87 -14.74
CA ARG A 344 3.34 24.29 -14.64
C ARG A 344 1.97 24.52 -15.22
N ILE A 345 1.30 25.59 -14.77
CA ILE A 345 0.01 26.00 -15.30
C ILE A 345 0.16 26.43 -16.77
N ILE A 346 1.21 27.18 -17.09
CA ILE A 346 1.48 27.65 -18.45
C ILE A 346 2.12 26.54 -19.29
N SER A 347 1.71 26.44 -20.55
CA SER A 347 2.41 25.65 -21.56
C SER A 347 3.66 26.34 -22.07
N ASN A 348 4.55 25.58 -22.70
CA ASN A 348 5.71 26.13 -23.37
C ASN A 348 5.53 26.19 -24.92
N ALA A 349 6.48 26.80 -25.60
CA ALA A 349 6.44 26.98 -27.06
C ALA A 349 6.64 25.66 -27.84
N SER A 350 7.07 24.57 -27.19
CA SER A 350 7.33 23.28 -27.82
C SER A 350 6.11 22.33 -27.78
N GLY A 351 4.94 22.82 -27.40
CA GLY A 351 3.71 22.03 -27.30
C GLY A 351 3.74 21.03 -26.14
N GLY A 352 4.28 21.45 -25.03
CA GLY A 352 4.33 20.73 -23.75
C GLY A 352 4.30 21.68 -22.55
N CYS A 353 4.75 21.22 -21.40
CA CYS A 353 4.86 22.03 -20.18
C CYS A 353 6.07 21.62 -19.34
N ASP A 354 6.60 22.61 -18.60
CA ASP A 354 7.79 22.43 -17.76
C ASP A 354 7.39 21.87 -16.38
N HIS A 355 8.40 21.41 -15.61
CA HIS A 355 8.23 20.88 -14.26
C HIS A 355 7.52 21.88 -13.35
N GLY A 356 6.53 21.40 -12.61
CA GLY A 356 5.72 22.16 -11.69
C GLY A 356 5.51 21.44 -10.36
N VAL A 357 4.70 22.02 -9.48
CA VAL A 357 4.62 21.62 -8.06
C VAL A 357 3.71 20.42 -7.86
N ALA A 358 2.42 20.57 -8.08
CA ALA A 358 1.42 19.59 -7.65
C ALA A 358 0.69 18.95 -8.82
N ALA A 359 0.28 17.70 -8.62
CA ALA A 359 -0.54 16.94 -9.56
C ALA A 359 -1.64 16.20 -8.81
N PRO A 360 -2.74 15.77 -9.48
CA PRO A 360 -3.68 14.83 -8.89
C PRO A 360 -3.05 13.45 -8.72
N LEU A 361 -3.45 12.76 -7.66
CA LEU A 361 -3.11 11.37 -7.37
C LEU A 361 -4.41 10.55 -7.37
N PHE A 362 -4.35 9.34 -7.94
CA PHE A 362 -5.47 8.42 -7.94
C PHE A 362 -5.25 7.32 -6.90
N VAL A 363 -6.29 7.06 -6.09
CA VAL A 363 -6.39 5.86 -5.27
C VAL A 363 -7.54 5.02 -5.84
N PHE A 364 -7.33 3.73 -6.06
CA PHE A 364 -8.33 2.85 -6.67
C PHE A 364 -8.43 1.51 -5.95
N GLY A 365 -9.62 0.94 -5.92
CA GLY A 365 -9.91 -0.31 -5.23
C GLY A 365 -11.38 -0.42 -4.81
N HIS A 366 -11.78 -1.60 -4.33
CA HIS A 366 -13.15 -1.82 -3.86
C HIS A 366 -13.41 -1.19 -2.49
N GLN A 367 -12.36 -0.91 -1.71
CA GLN A 367 -12.45 -0.29 -0.38
C GLN A 367 -12.10 1.20 -0.41
N VAL A 368 -12.06 1.81 -1.59
CA VAL A 368 -11.78 3.23 -1.75
C VAL A 368 -13.05 4.06 -1.47
N GLN A 369 -12.88 5.19 -0.78
CA GLN A 369 -13.94 6.19 -0.65
C GLN A 369 -13.98 7.03 -1.94
N GLY A 370 -14.75 6.60 -2.93
CA GLY A 370 -14.79 7.22 -4.26
C GLY A 370 -15.01 8.74 -4.28
N GLY A 371 -14.87 9.35 -5.45
CA GLY A 371 -15.08 10.78 -5.65
C GLY A 371 -13.81 11.64 -5.62
N ILE A 372 -13.95 12.94 -5.51
CA ILE A 372 -12.86 13.92 -5.49
C ILE A 372 -12.58 14.35 -4.06
N LEU A 373 -11.31 14.42 -3.67
CA LEU A 373 -10.83 15.06 -2.44
C LEU A 373 -10.03 16.31 -2.82
N GLY A 374 -10.37 17.42 -2.21
CA GLY A 374 -9.83 18.74 -2.55
C GLY A 374 -10.66 19.48 -3.59
N SER A 375 -10.14 20.58 -4.08
CA SER A 375 -10.77 21.46 -5.07
C SER A 375 -9.92 21.58 -6.33
N ASN A 376 -10.53 21.99 -7.42
CA ASN A 376 -9.77 22.38 -8.60
C ASN A 376 -8.78 23.51 -8.26
N PRO A 377 -7.59 23.51 -8.88
CA PRO A 377 -6.65 24.62 -8.69
C PRO A 377 -7.24 25.91 -9.23
N THR A 378 -7.11 27.00 -8.48
CA THR A 378 -7.45 28.34 -8.98
C THR A 378 -6.41 28.76 -10.00
N ILE A 379 -6.85 29.12 -11.21
CA ILE A 379 -5.98 29.56 -12.29
C ILE A 379 -6.07 31.08 -12.39
N PRO A 380 -4.97 31.84 -12.23
CA PRO A 380 -4.96 33.27 -12.41
C PRO A 380 -5.37 33.70 -13.83
N SER A 381 -5.95 34.88 -13.99
CA SER A 381 -6.28 35.45 -15.31
C SER A 381 -5.04 35.83 -16.13
N VAL A 382 -3.91 36.03 -15.46
CA VAL A 382 -2.57 36.20 -16.06
C VAL A 382 -1.64 35.21 -15.42
N VAL A 383 -1.11 34.28 -16.20
CA VAL A 383 -0.20 33.22 -15.76
C VAL A 383 1.20 33.49 -16.28
N THR A 384 2.19 33.36 -15.42
CA THR A 384 3.61 33.49 -15.74
C THR A 384 4.31 32.14 -15.67
N SER A 385 5.55 32.08 -16.11
CA SER A 385 6.38 30.87 -16.01
C SER A 385 6.71 30.46 -14.56
N ASN A 386 6.41 31.31 -13.58
CA ASN A 386 6.63 31.00 -12.16
C ASN A 386 5.38 30.45 -11.47
N ASP A 387 4.21 30.54 -12.11
CA ASP A 387 2.96 30.10 -11.54
C ASP A 387 2.83 28.57 -11.63
N ASN A 388 2.51 27.98 -10.48
CA ASN A 388 2.35 26.55 -10.30
C ASN A 388 0.99 26.20 -9.71
N VAL A 389 0.56 24.96 -9.92
CA VAL A 389 -0.56 24.40 -9.18
C VAL A 389 -0.17 24.31 -7.70
N PRO A 390 -0.89 24.97 -6.79
CA PRO A 390 -0.55 24.94 -5.37
C PRO A 390 -0.81 23.56 -4.77
N MET A 391 0.04 23.17 -3.82
CA MET A 391 -0.17 21.98 -3.01
C MET A 391 -1.42 22.16 -2.13
N GLN A 392 -2.30 21.16 -2.11
CA GLN A 392 -3.43 21.03 -1.19
C GLN A 392 -3.18 19.94 -0.15
N TYR A 393 -2.57 18.84 -0.56
CA TYR A 393 -2.29 17.70 0.29
C TYR A 393 -0.85 17.26 0.16
N ASP A 394 -0.26 16.96 1.31
CA ASP A 394 1.04 16.34 1.37
C ASP A 394 0.89 14.85 1.03
N PHE A 395 1.71 14.34 0.09
CA PHE A 395 1.66 12.93 -0.32
C PHE A 395 1.89 11.97 0.85
N ARG A 396 2.64 12.41 1.87
CA ARG A 396 2.94 11.63 3.07
C ARG A 396 1.70 11.35 3.90
N SER A 397 0.69 12.22 3.83
CA SER A 397 -0.64 11.97 4.42
C SER A 397 -1.36 10.79 3.77
N ILE A 398 -1.16 10.58 2.45
CA ILE A 398 -1.69 9.40 1.75
C ILE A 398 -0.96 8.14 2.21
N TYR A 399 0.37 8.20 2.34
CA TYR A 399 1.16 7.07 2.86
C TYR A 399 0.75 6.71 4.29
N ALA A 400 0.61 7.72 5.18
CA ALA A 400 0.11 7.52 6.54
C ALA A 400 -1.29 6.88 6.55
N THR A 401 -2.17 7.29 5.60
CA THR A 401 -3.49 6.66 5.45
C THR A 401 -3.39 5.19 5.04
N MET A 402 -2.51 4.84 4.10
CA MET A 402 -2.30 3.45 3.70
C MET A 402 -1.74 2.61 4.85
N LEU A 403 -0.83 3.16 5.64
CA LEU A 403 -0.30 2.47 6.82
C LEU A 403 -1.38 2.27 7.90
N LYS A 404 -2.22 3.28 8.14
CA LYS A 404 -3.24 3.25 9.18
C LYS A 404 -4.49 2.48 8.78
N ASP A 405 -5.15 2.93 7.70
CA ASP A 405 -6.49 2.49 7.35
C ASP A 405 -6.50 1.25 6.44
N TRP A 406 -5.37 0.97 5.77
CA TRP A 406 -5.23 -0.21 4.94
C TRP A 406 -4.41 -1.32 5.58
N PHE A 407 -3.22 -1.00 6.13
CA PHE A 407 -2.35 -1.98 6.80
C PHE A 407 -2.54 -2.07 8.32
N CYS A 408 -3.43 -1.27 8.90
CA CYS A 408 -3.85 -1.35 10.30
C CYS A 408 -2.75 -1.08 11.34
N LEU A 409 -1.77 -0.25 11.00
CA LEU A 409 -0.74 0.14 11.94
C LEU A 409 -1.28 1.16 12.96
N ASP A 410 -0.75 1.10 14.16
CA ASP A 410 -1.02 2.14 15.16
C ASP A 410 -0.22 3.43 14.87
N GLN A 411 -0.67 4.54 15.45
CA GLN A 411 -0.08 5.86 15.18
C GLN A 411 1.41 5.92 15.53
N THR A 412 1.87 5.24 16.57
CA THR A 412 3.30 5.25 16.95
C THR A 412 4.16 4.58 15.88
N ALA A 413 3.69 3.44 15.36
CA ALA A 413 4.36 2.74 14.27
C ALA A 413 4.40 3.59 12.99
N ILE A 414 3.30 4.30 12.70
CA ILE A 414 3.23 5.20 11.54
C ILE A 414 4.22 6.34 11.69
N ASP A 415 4.27 6.99 12.85
CA ASP A 415 5.18 8.10 13.11
C ASP A 415 6.65 7.65 13.01
N ASP A 416 6.98 6.44 13.49
CA ASP A 416 8.31 5.85 13.35
C ASP A 416 8.66 5.54 11.89
N ILE A 417 7.72 5.02 11.10
CA ILE A 417 7.93 4.70 9.67
C ILE A 417 8.02 5.98 8.84
N MET A 418 7.17 6.96 9.11
CA MET A 418 7.10 8.21 8.36
C MET A 418 8.10 9.26 8.87
N LEU A 419 8.79 8.99 9.99
CA LEU A 419 9.79 9.84 10.67
C LEU A 419 9.21 11.10 11.32
N GLN A 420 7.95 11.39 11.09
CA GLN A 420 7.18 12.48 11.69
C GLN A 420 5.67 12.20 11.57
N PRO A 421 4.82 12.84 12.37
CA PRO A 421 3.39 12.63 12.32
C PRO A 421 2.76 13.28 11.07
N PHE A 422 1.90 12.52 10.37
CA PHE A 422 1.05 13.00 9.28
C PHE A 422 -0.40 12.66 9.56
N SER A 423 -1.30 13.62 9.27
CA SER A 423 -2.74 13.37 9.32
C SER A 423 -3.16 12.46 8.18
N THR A 424 -4.08 11.55 8.45
CA THR A 424 -4.67 10.68 7.41
C THR A 424 -5.76 11.42 6.62
N LEU A 425 -6.02 10.93 5.42
CA LEU A 425 -7.00 11.48 4.48
C LEU A 425 -8.13 10.47 4.22
N PRO A 426 -9.36 10.91 3.95
CA PRO A 426 -10.49 10.02 3.69
C PRO A 426 -10.42 9.45 2.25
N VAL A 427 -9.46 8.56 1.98
CA VAL A 427 -9.25 7.98 0.65
C VAL A 427 -9.58 6.49 0.58
N VAL A 428 -9.49 5.77 1.70
CA VAL A 428 -9.92 4.36 1.80
C VAL A 428 -10.86 4.19 2.99
N ASN A 429 -11.80 3.24 2.89
CA ASN A 429 -12.54 2.79 4.05
C ASN A 429 -11.57 2.02 4.95
N SER A 430 -11.56 2.34 6.22
CA SER A 430 -10.71 1.60 7.14
C SER A 430 -11.09 0.12 7.09
N ALA A 431 -10.13 -0.69 6.63
CA ALA A 431 -10.25 -2.14 6.63
C ALA A 431 -9.92 -2.74 8.00
N CYS A 432 -9.60 -1.87 8.95
CA CYS A 432 -9.11 -2.20 10.28
C CYS A 432 -10.28 -2.16 11.24
N CYS A 433 -11.01 -3.25 11.35
CA CYS A 433 -11.87 -3.46 12.49
C CYS A 433 -10.97 -3.66 13.71
N VAL A 434 -10.57 -2.56 14.38
CA VAL A 434 -10.14 -2.64 15.78
C VAL A 434 -11.43 -2.67 16.59
N PRO A 435 -11.83 -3.80 17.17
CA PRO A 435 -12.94 -3.81 18.09
C PRO A 435 -12.63 -2.76 19.16
N PRO A 436 -13.59 -1.92 19.56
CA PRO A 436 -13.36 -1.03 20.69
C PRO A 436 -12.92 -1.90 21.87
N THR A 437 -11.91 -1.45 22.61
CA THR A 437 -11.47 -2.19 23.81
C THR A 437 -12.69 -2.43 24.68
N PRO A 438 -13.11 -3.69 24.89
CA PRO A 438 -14.36 -3.94 25.58
C PRO A 438 -14.26 -3.43 27.01
N VAL A 439 -15.23 -2.62 27.42
CA VAL A 439 -15.33 -2.11 28.78
C VAL A 439 -16.14 -3.11 29.62
N ILE A 440 -15.43 -3.83 30.49
CA ILE A 440 -16.07 -4.81 31.37
C ILE A 440 -16.93 -4.09 32.38
N THR A 441 -18.21 -4.45 32.43
CA THR A 441 -19.17 -4.05 33.46
C THR A 441 -19.32 -5.19 34.43
N GLY A 442 -19.15 -4.91 35.72
CA GLY A 442 -19.27 -5.89 36.84
C GLY A 442 -18.73 -5.30 38.13
N SER A 443 -18.89 -5.99 39.22
CA SER A 443 -18.40 -5.52 40.54
C SER A 443 -16.87 -5.66 40.60
N SER A 444 -16.18 -4.57 40.92
CA SER A 444 -14.74 -4.55 41.20
C SER A 444 -14.39 -4.95 42.65
N ALA A 445 -15.38 -5.00 43.54
CA ALA A 445 -15.23 -5.43 44.91
C ALA A 445 -16.17 -6.60 45.16
N VAL A 446 -15.64 -7.80 45.29
CA VAL A 446 -16.41 -9.02 45.46
C VAL A 446 -16.01 -9.76 46.74
N CYS A 447 -17.04 -10.22 47.49
CA CYS A 447 -16.90 -11.24 48.51
C CYS A 447 -17.05 -12.63 47.87
N ILE A 448 -16.85 -13.68 48.65
CA ILE A 448 -17.14 -15.06 48.25
C ILE A 448 -18.55 -15.13 47.65
N GLY A 449 -18.68 -15.73 46.46
CA GLY A 449 -19.98 -15.90 45.81
C GLY A 449 -19.92 -15.71 44.32
N THR A 450 -21.09 -15.72 43.69
CA THR A 450 -21.22 -15.64 42.24
C THR A 450 -21.41 -14.18 41.80
N GLN A 451 -20.69 -13.76 40.78
CA GLN A 451 -20.78 -12.43 40.15
C GLN A 451 -20.92 -12.55 38.65
N ASN A 452 -21.62 -11.58 38.05
CA ASN A 452 -21.73 -11.47 36.58
C ASN A 452 -20.83 -10.36 36.05
N TYR A 453 -20.19 -10.63 34.94
CA TYR A 453 -19.40 -9.66 34.16
C TYR A 453 -19.89 -9.67 32.75
N SER A 454 -19.95 -8.50 32.13
CA SER A 454 -20.40 -8.36 30.74
C SER A 454 -19.68 -7.24 30.02
N VAL A 455 -19.66 -7.33 28.69
CA VAL A 455 -19.30 -6.25 27.77
C VAL A 455 -20.49 -6.00 26.83
N PRO A 456 -20.57 -4.82 26.16
CA PRO A 456 -21.58 -4.58 25.15
C PRO A 456 -21.52 -5.68 24.06
N ALA A 457 -22.67 -6.20 23.67
CA ALA A 457 -22.74 -7.20 22.61
C ALA A 457 -22.59 -6.56 21.24
N THR A 458 -21.69 -7.08 20.41
CA THR A 458 -21.53 -6.69 19.00
C THR A 458 -21.92 -7.89 18.13
N ALA A 459 -22.77 -7.65 17.13
CA ALA A 459 -23.25 -8.73 16.27
C ALA A 459 -22.10 -9.36 15.46
N GLY A 460 -22.01 -10.69 15.47
CA GLY A 460 -20.96 -11.44 14.79
C GLY A 460 -19.65 -11.58 15.55
N HIS A 461 -19.45 -10.88 16.67
CA HIS A 461 -18.22 -10.98 17.45
C HIS A 461 -18.23 -12.20 18.37
N THR A 462 -17.03 -12.72 18.68
CA THR A 462 -16.81 -13.76 19.67
C THR A 462 -16.03 -13.22 20.87
N TYR A 463 -16.24 -13.83 22.05
CA TYR A 463 -15.68 -13.33 23.31
C TYR A 463 -14.96 -14.46 24.02
N VAL A 464 -13.69 -14.26 24.35
CA VAL A 464 -12.90 -15.19 25.16
C VAL A 464 -12.58 -14.53 26.49
N TRP A 465 -13.14 -15.08 27.57
CA TRP A 465 -12.94 -14.59 28.92
C TRP A 465 -11.82 -15.36 29.62
N ASP A 466 -10.99 -14.65 30.35
CA ASP A 466 -10.00 -15.22 31.26
C ASP A 466 -10.20 -14.68 32.67
N VAL A 467 -10.18 -15.57 33.66
CA VAL A 467 -10.44 -15.25 35.05
C VAL A 467 -9.36 -15.86 35.93
N VAL A 468 -8.68 -15.01 36.70
CA VAL A 468 -7.69 -15.44 37.69
C VAL A 468 -8.28 -15.27 39.08
N GLY A 469 -8.21 -16.30 39.94
CA GLY A 469 -8.73 -16.26 41.29
C GLY A 469 -10.23 -16.61 41.42
N GLY A 470 -10.88 -16.92 40.30
CA GLY A 470 -12.27 -17.37 40.23
C GLY A 470 -12.46 -18.49 39.22
N THR A 471 -13.70 -19.01 39.12
CA THR A 471 -14.06 -20.04 38.12
C THR A 471 -15.26 -19.56 37.31
N ILE A 472 -15.15 -19.60 35.97
CA ILE A 472 -16.27 -19.30 35.07
C ILE A 472 -17.29 -20.44 35.19
N LEU A 473 -18.50 -20.13 35.61
CA LEU A 473 -19.62 -21.08 35.73
C LEU A 473 -20.37 -21.23 34.39
N SER A 474 -20.53 -20.13 33.67
CA SER A 474 -21.26 -20.10 32.40
C SER A 474 -20.89 -18.87 31.58
N GLY A 475 -21.24 -18.87 30.28
CA GLY A 475 -21.17 -17.72 29.41
C GLY A 475 -19.85 -17.57 28.62
N GLN A 476 -18.89 -18.50 28.76
CA GLN A 476 -17.70 -18.47 27.92
C GLN A 476 -18.08 -18.51 26.42
N GLY A 477 -17.46 -17.63 25.62
CA GLY A 477 -17.80 -17.45 24.20
C GLY A 477 -18.90 -16.43 23.93
N THR A 478 -19.58 -15.90 24.97
CA THR A 478 -20.62 -14.86 24.87
C THR A 478 -20.16 -13.53 25.45
N ASN A 479 -20.93 -12.47 25.22
CA ASN A 479 -20.64 -11.15 25.77
C ASN A 479 -20.83 -11.01 27.31
N GLN A 480 -21.22 -12.07 28.01
CA GLN A 480 -21.33 -12.06 29.47
C GLN A 480 -20.95 -13.42 30.05
N ILE A 481 -20.35 -13.39 31.25
CA ILE A 481 -20.00 -14.57 32.04
C ILE A 481 -20.52 -14.48 33.47
N GLN A 482 -20.68 -15.66 34.09
CA GLN A 482 -20.89 -15.79 35.50
C GLN A 482 -19.66 -16.43 36.14
N VAL A 483 -19.11 -15.79 37.18
CA VAL A 483 -17.87 -16.19 37.84
C VAL A 483 -18.17 -16.52 39.32
N GLN A 484 -17.74 -17.70 39.77
CA GLN A 484 -17.69 -18.06 41.16
C GLN A 484 -16.36 -17.63 41.75
N TRP A 485 -16.41 -16.75 42.74
CA TRP A 485 -15.24 -16.33 43.52
C TRP A 485 -15.10 -17.18 44.78
N SER A 486 -13.90 -17.71 45.00
CA SER A 486 -13.53 -18.40 46.24
C SER A 486 -12.64 -17.51 47.10
N SER A 487 -12.45 -17.83 48.38
CA SER A 487 -11.91 -16.93 49.41
C SER A 487 -10.58 -16.26 49.09
N GLY A 488 -10.49 -14.96 49.32
CA GLY A 488 -9.38 -14.33 50.05
C GLY A 488 -8.23 -13.71 49.25
N THR A 489 -8.23 -13.61 47.93
CA THR A 489 -7.17 -12.89 47.18
C THR A 489 -7.74 -12.09 46.02
N ALA A 490 -7.03 -11.04 45.62
CA ALA A 490 -7.41 -10.26 44.46
C ALA A 490 -7.46 -11.16 43.22
N GLY A 491 -8.56 -11.08 42.47
CA GLY A 491 -8.72 -11.75 41.18
C GLY A 491 -8.75 -10.75 40.01
N THR A 492 -8.59 -11.26 38.79
CA THR A 492 -8.75 -10.45 37.59
C THR A 492 -9.75 -11.10 36.64
N VAL A 493 -10.49 -10.27 35.92
CA VAL A 493 -11.35 -10.67 34.82
C VAL A 493 -10.88 -9.92 33.60
N SER A 494 -10.57 -10.63 32.53
CA SER A 494 -10.22 -10.07 31.22
C SER A 494 -11.06 -10.71 30.13
N VAL A 495 -11.25 -9.98 29.04
CA VAL A 495 -11.98 -10.45 27.87
C VAL A 495 -11.23 -10.04 26.61
N THR A 496 -11.16 -10.96 25.66
CA THR A 496 -10.72 -10.70 24.30
C THR A 496 -11.94 -10.80 23.39
N GLU A 497 -12.28 -9.70 22.74
CA GLU A 497 -13.29 -9.64 21.70
C GLU A 497 -12.63 -9.80 20.34
N SER A 498 -13.17 -10.67 19.49
CA SER A 498 -12.67 -10.94 18.15
C SER A 498 -13.79 -10.75 17.13
N THR A 499 -13.47 -10.12 15.99
CA THR A 499 -14.36 -10.02 14.84
C THR A 499 -14.37 -11.32 14.04
N PRO A 500 -15.40 -11.57 13.24
CA PRO A 500 -15.45 -12.72 12.32
C PRO A 500 -14.31 -12.70 11.31
#